data_037e0b45f86455794cbadb549f8870fd
#
_entry.id   037e0b45f86455794cbadb549f8870fd
#
_cell.length_a   1.000
_cell.length_b   1.000
_cell.length_c   1.000
_cell.angle_alpha   90.00
_cell.angle_beta   90.00
_cell.angle_gamma   90.00
#
_symmetry.space_group_name_H-M   'P 1'
#
loop_
_entity.id
_entity.type
_entity.pdbx_description
1 polymer ?
#
loop_
_entity_poly.entity_id
_entity_poly.type
_entity_poly.pdbx_seq_one_letter_code
_entity_poly.pdbx_strand_id
1 'polypeptide(L)'
;ADRLAQRVASGKYFASLFLTMISIESVYLDESVNQTCRRLYDDWQKLYADHLVRFGFSEEESVPKAQAIFALIHGSMISSWIKRDPADLMMAKKALRGIIGER
;
A
#
# COMPACT_ATOMS: atom_id res chain seq x y z
N ALA A 1 -0.43 -7.30 -8.65
CA ALA A 1 -1.27 -7.84 -7.56
C ALA A 1 -1.09 -9.36 -7.37
N ASP A 2 -0.98 -10.14 -8.45
CA ASP A 2 -0.76 -11.59 -8.33
C ASP A 2 0.58 -11.91 -7.68
N ARG A 3 1.61 -11.17 -8.07
CA ARG A 3 2.94 -11.35 -7.50
C ARG A 3 2.93 -11.00 -6.01
N LEU A 4 2.19 -9.95 -5.65
CA LEU A 4 2.05 -9.53 -4.27
C LEU A 4 1.34 -10.61 -3.44
N ALA A 5 0.24 -11.16 -3.96
CA ALA A 5 -0.49 -12.23 -3.29
C ALA A 5 0.37 -13.46 -3.06
N GLN A 6 1.18 -13.83 -4.05
CA GLN A 6 2.11 -14.96 -3.93
C GLN A 6 3.14 -14.73 -2.83
N ARG A 7 3.67 -13.52 -2.72
CA ARG A 7 4.64 -13.19 -1.68
C ARG A 7 4.04 -13.24 -0.29
N VAL A 8 2.80 -12.75 -0.13
CA VAL A 8 2.10 -12.85 1.14
C VAL A 8 1.93 -14.32 1.52
N ALA A 9 1.47 -15.14 0.59
CA ALA A 9 1.27 -16.57 0.83
C ALA A 9 2.59 -17.29 1.17
N SER A 10 3.72 -16.85 0.60
CA SER A 10 5.03 -17.45 0.85
C SER A 10 5.74 -16.87 2.06
N GLY A 11 5.20 -15.82 2.68
CA GLY A 11 5.81 -15.14 3.81
C GLY A 11 6.95 -14.20 3.45
N LYS A 12 7.19 -13.92 2.17
CA LYS A 12 8.30 -13.06 1.73
C LYS A 12 8.05 -11.58 1.96
N TYR A 13 6.86 -11.20 2.40
CA TYR A 13 6.52 -9.81 2.73
C TYR A 13 6.82 -9.42 4.15
N PHE A 14 7.47 -10.29 4.91
CA PHE A 14 7.74 -10.04 6.32
C PHE A 14 8.42 -8.69 6.56
N ALA A 15 9.41 -8.34 5.74
CA ALA A 15 10.16 -7.09 5.91
C ALA A 15 9.26 -5.85 5.75
N SER A 16 8.40 -5.83 4.74
CA SER A 16 7.48 -4.70 4.52
C SER A 16 6.45 -4.58 5.63
N LEU A 17 5.91 -5.71 6.08
CA LEU A 17 4.96 -5.71 7.18
C LEU A 17 5.63 -5.31 8.49
N PHE A 18 6.86 -5.73 8.72
CA PHE A 18 7.63 -5.34 9.89
C PHE A 18 7.82 -3.82 9.94
N LEU A 19 8.18 -3.21 8.82
CA LEU A 19 8.31 -1.76 8.71
C LEU A 19 6.97 -1.05 8.98
N THR A 20 5.89 -1.60 8.46
CA THR A 20 4.55 -1.06 8.71
C THR A 20 4.20 -1.12 10.21
N MET A 21 4.52 -2.22 10.87
CA MET A 21 4.27 -2.36 12.31
C MET A 21 5.08 -1.36 13.12
N ILE A 22 6.35 -1.18 12.79
CA ILE A 22 7.19 -0.17 13.44
C ILE A 22 6.61 1.22 13.23
N SER A 23 6.12 1.52 12.04
CA SER A 23 5.52 2.82 11.73
C SER A 23 4.27 3.07 12.56
N ILE A 24 3.43 2.06 12.75
CA ILE A 24 2.24 2.17 13.58
C ILE A 24 2.64 2.45 15.04
N GLU A 25 3.60 1.71 15.56
CA GLU A 25 4.07 1.89 16.94
C GLU A 25 4.76 3.23 17.16
N SER A 26 5.40 3.78 16.13
CA SER A 26 6.13 5.04 16.21
C SER A 26 5.26 6.20 16.66
N VAL A 27 3.94 6.10 16.43
CA VAL A 27 2.98 7.13 16.87
C VAL A 27 3.04 7.34 18.38
N TYR A 28 3.37 6.29 19.14
CA TYR A 28 3.38 6.33 20.59
C TYR A 28 4.78 6.36 21.21
N LEU A 29 5.83 6.08 20.43
CA LEU A 29 7.14 5.83 21.00
C LEU A 29 8.13 6.99 20.82
N ASP A 30 8.23 7.56 19.63
CA ASP A 30 9.27 8.53 19.34
C ASP A 30 8.87 9.43 18.19
N GLU A 31 8.84 10.74 18.45
CA GLU A 31 8.43 11.73 17.45
C GLU A 31 9.37 11.75 16.23
N SER A 32 10.68 11.60 16.44
CA SER A 32 11.62 11.62 15.32
C SER A 32 11.46 10.41 14.42
N VAL A 33 11.22 9.24 15.00
CA VAL A 33 10.94 8.02 14.23
C VAL A 33 9.61 8.17 13.48
N ASN A 34 8.59 8.73 14.14
CA ASN A 34 7.31 8.95 13.51
C ASN A 34 7.42 9.91 12.32
N GLN A 35 8.18 11.00 12.46
CA GLN A 35 8.40 11.93 11.34
C GLN A 35 9.07 11.24 10.16
N THR A 36 10.04 10.38 10.41
CA THR A 36 10.70 9.61 9.35
C THR A 36 9.71 8.68 8.67
N CYS A 37 8.87 7.99 9.43
CA CYS A 37 7.84 7.10 8.88
C CYS A 37 6.82 7.86 8.05
N ARG A 38 6.40 9.04 8.49
CA ARG A 38 5.47 9.87 7.72
C ARG A 38 6.05 10.28 6.38
N ARG A 39 7.32 10.68 6.36
CA ARG A 39 8.00 11.03 5.10
C ARG A 39 8.09 9.84 4.16
N LEU A 40 8.41 8.67 4.71
CA LEU A 40 8.49 7.45 3.92
C LEU A 40 7.14 7.12 3.27
N TYR A 41 6.06 7.24 4.03
CA TYR A 41 4.72 6.99 3.51
C TYR A 41 4.31 8.01 2.45
N ASP A 42 4.63 9.29 2.67
CA ASP A 42 4.38 10.33 1.69
C ASP A 42 5.17 10.08 0.39
N ASP A 43 6.41 9.66 0.50
CA ASP A 43 7.25 9.34 -0.66
C ASP A 43 6.69 8.14 -1.43
N TRP A 44 6.21 7.13 -0.74
CA TRP A 44 5.59 5.98 -1.39
C TRP A 44 4.32 6.38 -2.14
N GLN A 45 3.47 7.18 -1.50
CA GLN A 45 2.24 7.65 -2.15
C GLN A 45 2.55 8.52 -3.37
N LYS A 46 3.57 9.36 -3.27
CA LYS A 46 4.01 10.18 -4.40
C LYS A 46 4.49 9.30 -5.55
N LEU A 47 5.21 8.23 -5.23
CA LEU A 47 5.68 7.29 -6.25
C LEU A 47 4.50 6.67 -7.00
N TYR A 48 3.46 6.29 -6.28
CA TYR A 48 2.23 5.75 -6.90
C TYR A 48 1.56 6.81 -7.77
N ALA A 49 1.47 8.05 -7.29
CA ALA A 49 0.88 9.14 -8.05
C ALA A 49 1.67 9.40 -9.34
N ASP A 50 2.99 9.39 -9.27
CA ASP A 50 3.85 9.59 -10.45
C ASP A 50 3.62 8.50 -11.49
N HIS A 51 3.44 7.25 -11.06
CA HIS A 51 3.11 6.16 -11.98
C HIS A 51 1.75 6.36 -12.64
N LEU A 52 0.77 6.85 -11.91
CA LEU A 52 -0.56 7.11 -12.49
C LEU A 52 -0.50 8.22 -13.54
N VAL A 53 0.30 9.26 -13.30
CA VAL A 53 0.50 10.32 -14.29
C VAL A 53 1.10 9.73 -15.58
N ARG A 54 2.09 8.86 -15.46
CA ARG A 54 2.67 8.18 -16.63
C ARG A 54 1.65 7.32 -17.35
N PHE A 55 0.65 6.82 -16.62
CA PHE A 55 -0.41 5.98 -17.18
C PHE A 55 -1.47 6.80 -17.91
N GLY A 56 -1.43 8.13 -17.80
CA GLY A 56 -2.32 9.02 -18.53
C GLY A 56 -3.32 9.80 -17.67
N PHE A 57 -3.25 9.68 -16.37
CA PHE A 57 -4.09 10.47 -15.47
C PHE A 57 -3.50 11.86 -15.25
N SER A 58 -4.33 12.84 -14.94
CA SER A 58 -3.86 14.17 -14.55
C SER A 58 -3.24 14.11 -13.16
N GLU A 59 -2.44 15.11 -12.82
CA GLU A 59 -1.90 15.22 -11.47
C GLU A 59 -3.01 15.32 -10.42
N GLU A 60 -4.07 16.07 -10.72
CA GLU A 60 -5.21 16.23 -9.81
C GLU A 60 -5.91 14.91 -9.53
N GLU A 61 -6.06 14.06 -10.54
CA GLU A 61 -6.67 12.73 -10.38
C GLU A 61 -5.74 11.76 -9.67
N SER A 62 -4.45 11.87 -9.93
CA SER A 62 -3.47 10.88 -9.51
C SER A 62 -3.24 10.88 -7.99
N VAL A 63 -3.27 12.04 -7.34
CA VAL A 63 -3.00 12.11 -5.90
C VAL A 63 -4.06 11.34 -5.09
N PRO A 64 -5.38 11.63 -5.23
CA PRO A 64 -6.37 10.88 -4.45
C PRO A 64 -6.45 9.40 -4.85
N LYS A 65 -6.23 9.08 -6.12
CA LYS A 65 -6.21 7.68 -6.54
C LYS A 65 -5.02 6.95 -5.93
N ALA A 66 -3.86 7.59 -5.88
CA ALA A 66 -2.67 7.00 -5.26
C ALA A 66 -2.89 6.74 -3.78
N GLN A 67 -3.52 7.66 -3.07
CA GLN A 67 -3.86 7.48 -1.66
C GLN A 67 -4.79 6.30 -1.45
N ALA A 68 -5.82 6.16 -2.29
CA ALA A 68 -6.77 5.06 -2.20
C ALA A 68 -6.11 3.72 -2.50
N ILE A 69 -5.27 3.66 -3.53
CA ILE A 69 -4.54 2.44 -3.91
C ILE A 69 -3.59 2.03 -2.78
N PHE A 70 -2.86 3.00 -2.24
CA PHE A 70 -1.91 2.76 -1.15
C PHE A 70 -2.62 2.16 0.07
N ALA A 71 -3.73 2.77 0.49
CA ALA A 71 -4.51 2.31 1.63
C ALA A 71 -5.07 0.90 1.40
N LEU A 72 -5.57 0.64 0.20
CA LEU A 72 -6.15 -0.65 -0.16
C LEU A 72 -5.10 -1.76 -0.13
N ILE A 73 -3.94 -1.52 -0.73
CA ILE A 73 -2.85 -2.50 -0.75
C ILE A 73 -2.34 -2.76 0.67
N HIS A 74 -2.09 -1.72 1.45
CA HIS A 74 -1.57 -1.89 2.81
C HIS A 74 -2.56 -2.59 3.73
N GLY A 75 -3.83 -2.18 3.68
CA GLY A 75 -4.86 -2.83 4.48
C GLY A 75 -5.06 -4.29 4.14
N SER A 76 -5.11 -4.60 2.84
CA SER A 76 -5.29 -5.98 2.39
C SER A 76 -4.07 -6.85 2.67
N MET A 77 -2.86 -6.28 2.62
CA MET A 77 -1.63 -6.97 3.00
C MET A 77 -1.65 -7.39 4.48
N ILE A 78 -2.00 -6.45 5.35
CA ILE A 78 -2.08 -6.71 6.79
C ILE A 78 -3.11 -7.78 7.07
N SER A 79 -4.30 -7.65 6.48
CA SER A 79 -5.38 -8.62 6.66
C SER A 79 -4.98 -10.02 6.17
N SER A 80 -4.35 -10.10 5.01
CA SER A 80 -3.88 -11.38 4.45
C SER A 80 -2.81 -12.01 5.32
N TRP A 81 -1.92 -11.20 5.88
CA TRP A 81 -0.89 -11.68 6.79
C TRP A 81 -1.50 -12.27 8.06
N ILE A 82 -2.44 -11.55 8.68
CA ILE A 82 -3.09 -11.98 9.92
C ILE A 82 -3.84 -13.30 9.70
N LYS A 83 -4.55 -13.40 8.58
CA LYS A 83 -5.34 -14.58 8.25
C LYS A 83 -4.53 -15.72 7.65
N ARG A 84 -3.30 -15.47 7.26
CA ARG A 84 -2.44 -16.40 6.51
C ARG A 84 -3.14 -16.91 5.24
N ASP A 85 -3.80 -15.97 4.55
CA ASP A 85 -4.61 -16.27 3.38
C ASP A 85 -4.56 -15.07 2.44
N PRO A 86 -4.21 -15.22 1.17
CA PRO A 86 -4.13 -14.10 0.22
C PRO A 86 -5.50 -13.62 -0.28
N ALA A 87 -6.61 -14.15 0.23
CA ALA A 87 -7.94 -13.84 -0.30
C ALA A 87 -8.24 -12.34 -0.28
N ASP A 88 -7.92 -11.64 0.83
CA ASP A 88 -8.21 -10.22 0.93
C ASP A 88 -7.37 -9.40 -0.06
N LEU A 89 -6.12 -9.80 -0.29
CA LEU A 89 -5.27 -9.15 -1.28
C LEU A 89 -5.76 -9.41 -2.70
N MET A 90 -6.29 -10.60 -2.97
CA MET A 90 -6.88 -10.93 -4.26
C MET A 90 -8.15 -10.10 -4.51
N MET A 91 -8.95 -9.87 -3.47
CA MET A 91 -10.12 -8.99 -3.59
C MET A 91 -9.71 -7.54 -3.83
N ALA A 92 -8.62 -7.10 -3.21
CA ALA A 92 -8.07 -5.76 -3.44
C ALA A 92 -7.68 -5.56 -4.90
N LYS A 93 -7.14 -6.59 -5.55
CA LYS A 93 -6.80 -6.55 -6.97
C LYS A 93 -8.03 -6.20 -7.83
N LYS A 94 -9.17 -6.78 -7.52
CA LYS A 94 -10.41 -6.46 -8.24
C LYS A 94 -10.86 -5.03 -7.98
N ALA A 95 -10.77 -4.57 -6.75
CA ALA A 95 -11.15 -3.22 -6.38
C ALA A 95 -10.26 -2.18 -7.04
N LEU A 96 -8.96 -2.49 -7.25
CA LEU A 96 -8.04 -1.61 -7.93
C LEU A 96 -8.52 -1.23 -9.33
N ARG A 97 -9.13 -2.16 -10.05
CA ARG A 97 -9.66 -1.90 -11.39
C ARG A 97 -10.70 -0.78 -11.37
N GLY A 98 -11.55 -0.77 -10.37
CA GLY A 98 -12.54 0.30 -10.21
C GLY A 98 -11.92 1.65 -9.91
N ILE A 99 -10.88 1.67 -9.10
CA ILE A 99 -10.17 2.92 -8.77
C ILE A 99 -9.47 3.49 -10.00
N ILE A 100 -8.81 2.63 -10.75
CA ILE A 100 -8.09 3.03 -11.97
C ILE A 100 -9.06 3.37 -13.10
N GLY A 101 -10.31 2.87 -13.05
CA GLY A 101 -11.31 3.10 -14.08
C GLY A 101 -11.15 2.19 -15.29
N GLU A 102 -10.48 1.09 -15.11
CA GLU A 102 -10.29 0.06 -16.14
C GLU A 102 -9.73 0.60 -17.47
N ARG A 103 -8.82 1.54 -17.39
CA ARG A 103 -8.14 2.06 -18.57
C ARG A 103 -7.25 1.07 -19.26
#